data_f2af136db6abe1842e82eb6278158bbc
#
_entry.id   f2af136db6abe1842e82eb6278158bbc
#
_cell.length_a   1.000
_cell.length_b   1.000
_cell.length_c   1.000
_cell.angle_alpha   90.00
_cell.angle_beta   90.00
_cell.angle_gamma   90.00
#
_symmetry.space_group_name_H-M   'P 1'
#
loop_
_entity.id
_entity.type
_entity.pdbx_description
1 polymer ?
#
loop_
_entity_poly.entity_id
_entity_poly.type
_entity_poly.pdbx_seq_one_letter_code
_entity_poly.pdbx_strand_id
1 'polypeptide(L)'
;MSTATLELKSPQISFTDIILDKLKPDVQRIDHEGYYPESFMRDYGEAGAFYPVTEANNFYQAIDNCALVGETCGSTAFSIWCHNTCLWYLTNTENTYLRDKYLHRLSFAKKLGATGLSNPVKSFFGIEKMKLKGERTAIGYRVKGSLPWVSNLLENHVFGGIFDTTEGPVFALFDCSKPGVRLRPSGPFIALEGTATQAVSFMDAEIPDQMIISFDAKAFLAKVKAGFIMLQLGIGLGLMRGAIKDMYKANKTLGHTNCYLPEGPEVFEKELSDLEERAKNLASDPVYSAMNEEEFLKVLQLRLDAAEITRRTTYAGFLHQGSRGYLERGSGQRRVREGMFFDILSPSTKHLRQWIESLKNK
;
A
#
# COMPACT_ATOMS: atom_id res chain seq x y z
N MET A 1 -27.96 1.07 -20.73
CA MET A 1 -28.17 1.77 -19.45
C MET A 1 -27.15 2.89 -19.38
N SER A 2 -27.61 4.11 -19.13
CA SER A 2 -26.88 5.36 -19.32
C SER A 2 -25.66 5.44 -18.43
N THR A 3 -24.46 5.57 -19.02
CA THR A 3 -23.24 6.00 -18.38
C THR A 3 -23.38 7.48 -18.04
N ALA A 4 -23.73 7.78 -16.79
CA ALA A 4 -23.67 9.14 -16.29
C ALA A 4 -22.19 9.54 -16.20
N THR A 5 -21.74 10.32 -17.15
CA THR A 5 -20.46 11.05 -17.11
C THR A 5 -20.57 12.05 -15.96
N LEU A 6 -19.89 11.77 -14.84
CA LEU A 6 -19.80 12.71 -13.73
C LEU A 6 -18.91 13.89 -14.16
N GLU A 7 -19.54 15.00 -14.54
CA GLU A 7 -18.86 16.27 -14.72
C GLU A 7 -18.28 16.73 -13.36
N LEU A 8 -16.96 16.72 -13.25
CA LEU A 8 -16.20 17.34 -12.15
C LEU A 8 -16.38 18.87 -12.25
N LYS A 9 -17.31 19.43 -11.49
CA LYS A 9 -17.49 20.89 -11.34
C LYS A 9 -16.81 21.34 -10.06
N SER A 10 -15.61 21.94 -10.19
CA SER A 10 -15.01 22.93 -9.24
C SER A 10 -13.60 23.28 -9.74
N PRO A 11 -12.96 24.40 -9.35
CA PRO A 11 -11.55 24.60 -9.60
C PRO A 11 -10.81 23.43 -8.96
N GLN A 12 -10.16 22.57 -9.78
CA GLN A 12 -9.45 21.39 -9.32
C GLN A 12 -8.31 21.88 -8.43
N ILE A 13 -8.48 21.73 -7.10
CA ILE A 13 -7.36 21.85 -6.17
C ILE A 13 -6.37 20.78 -6.60
N SER A 14 -5.16 21.19 -6.91
CA SER A 14 -4.09 20.26 -7.32
C SER A 14 -3.79 19.29 -6.18
N PHE A 15 -3.51 18.02 -6.49
CA PHE A 15 -3.05 17.05 -5.49
C PHE A 15 -1.82 17.56 -4.73
N THR A 16 -0.94 18.30 -5.43
CA THR A 16 0.23 18.93 -4.81
C THR A 16 -0.18 19.96 -3.75
N ASP A 17 -1.19 20.78 -4.01
CA ASP A 17 -1.65 21.78 -3.04
C ASP A 17 -2.24 21.09 -1.79
N ILE A 18 -3.05 20.03 -1.97
CA ILE A 18 -3.58 19.24 -0.85
C ILE A 18 -2.43 18.66 0.00
N ILE A 19 -1.37 18.14 -0.64
CA ILE A 19 -0.20 17.60 0.06
C ILE A 19 0.54 18.70 0.82
N LEU A 20 0.76 19.85 0.20
CA LEU A 20 1.50 20.96 0.82
C LEU A 20 0.73 21.57 1.99
N ASP A 21 -0.59 21.71 1.85
CA ASP A 21 -1.41 22.38 2.85
C ASP A 21 -1.86 21.46 4.00
N LYS A 22 -2.14 20.18 3.71
CA LYS A 22 -2.78 19.26 4.66
C LYS A 22 -1.85 18.17 5.20
N LEU A 23 -0.85 17.74 4.43
CA LEU A 23 0.04 16.65 4.84
C LEU A 23 1.38 17.15 5.36
N LYS A 24 2.03 18.03 4.60
CA LYS A 24 3.39 18.48 4.90
C LYS A 24 3.54 19.09 6.31
N PRO A 25 2.60 19.88 6.84
CA PRO A 25 2.68 20.40 8.20
C PRO A 25 2.65 19.31 9.28
N ASP A 26 1.99 18.19 9.01
CA ASP A 26 1.77 17.11 9.99
C ASP A 26 2.85 16.01 9.94
N VAL A 27 3.80 16.05 8.99
CA VAL A 27 4.80 14.98 8.81
C VAL A 27 5.55 14.62 10.08
N GLN A 28 5.90 15.61 10.91
CA GLN A 28 6.60 15.37 12.18
C GLN A 28 5.70 14.70 13.21
N ARG A 29 4.43 15.08 13.27
CA ARG A 29 3.44 14.45 14.15
C ARG A 29 3.14 13.01 13.71
N ILE A 30 3.08 12.78 12.40
CA ILE A 30 2.89 11.44 11.83
C ILE A 30 4.04 10.51 12.22
N ASP A 31 5.31 11.00 12.11
CA ASP A 31 6.50 10.21 12.39
C ASP A 31 6.73 9.96 13.88
N HIS A 32 6.57 10.98 14.73
CA HIS A 32 6.98 10.93 16.15
C HIS A 32 5.84 10.71 17.13
N GLU A 33 4.62 11.16 16.79
CA GLU A 33 3.47 11.10 17.69
C GLU A 33 2.45 10.02 17.27
N GLY A 34 2.69 9.33 16.15
CA GLY A 34 1.74 8.35 15.63
C GLY A 34 0.43 8.97 15.14
N TYR A 35 0.43 10.26 14.79
CA TYR A 35 -0.76 10.93 14.28
C TYR A 35 -1.19 10.33 12.94
N TYR A 36 -2.39 9.77 12.87
CA TYR A 36 -2.98 9.28 11.63
C TYR A 36 -3.66 10.42 10.87
N PRO A 37 -3.23 10.72 9.63
CA PRO A 37 -3.72 11.87 8.87
C PRO A 37 -5.05 11.58 8.15
N GLU A 38 -6.11 11.22 8.91
CA GLU A 38 -7.41 10.84 8.34
C GLU A 38 -8.03 11.95 7.49
N SER A 39 -7.96 13.21 7.94
CA SER A 39 -8.48 14.35 7.20
C SER A 39 -7.81 14.49 5.85
N PHE A 40 -6.47 14.38 5.80
CA PHE A 40 -5.73 14.37 4.52
C PHE A 40 -6.19 13.23 3.61
N MET A 41 -6.32 12.00 4.13
CA MET A 41 -6.77 10.84 3.35
C MET A 41 -8.14 11.06 2.75
N ARG A 42 -9.05 11.73 3.47
CA ARG A 42 -10.40 12.05 2.99
C ARG A 42 -10.37 13.13 1.91
N ASP A 43 -9.69 14.24 2.15
CA ASP A 43 -9.59 15.34 1.20
C ASP A 43 -8.91 14.88 -0.11
N TYR A 44 -7.85 14.08 0.01
CA TYR A 44 -7.12 13.52 -1.14
C TYR A 44 -7.98 12.56 -1.98
N GLY A 45 -8.76 11.69 -1.31
CA GLY A 45 -9.68 10.80 -1.97
C GLY A 45 -10.90 11.51 -2.56
N GLU A 46 -11.44 12.54 -1.88
CA GLU A 46 -12.55 13.35 -2.39
C GLU A 46 -12.15 14.10 -3.67
N ALA A 47 -10.89 14.51 -3.76
CA ALA A 47 -10.31 15.08 -4.97
C ALA A 47 -10.11 14.04 -6.11
N GLY A 48 -10.39 12.75 -5.88
CA GLY A 48 -10.35 11.70 -6.90
C GLY A 48 -9.04 10.92 -6.96
N ALA A 49 -8.13 11.08 -5.99
CA ALA A 49 -6.80 10.47 -6.06
C ALA A 49 -6.81 8.92 -6.04
N PHE A 50 -7.87 8.29 -5.50
CA PHE A 50 -8.01 6.84 -5.43
C PHE A 50 -8.80 6.25 -6.60
N TYR A 51 -9.59 7.09 -7.30
CA TYR A 51 -10.44 6.64 -8.40
C TYR A 51 -9.69 5.86 -9.51
N PRO A 52 -8.44 6.21 -9.89
CA PRO A 52 -7.69 5.49 -10.92
C PRO A 52 -7.51 3.98 -10.66
N VAL A 53 -7.59 3.51 -9.41
CA VAL A 53 -7.56 2.07 -9.09
C VAL A 53 -8.72 1.30 -9.73
N THR A 54 -9.85 1.97 -9.96
CA THR A 54 -11.07 1.35 -10.52
C THR A 54 -11.07 1.30 -12.05
N GLU A 55 -10.07 1.92 -12.68
CA GLU A 55 -9.97 2.07 -14.13
C GLU A 55 -8.69 1.40 -14.66
N ALA A 56 -8.84 0.34 -15.44
CA ALA A 56 -7.71 -0.43 -15.96
C ALA A 56 -6.70 0.46 -16.73
N ASN A 57 -7.18 1.38 -17.55
CA ASN A 57 -6.33 2.28 -18.35
C ASN A 57 -5.61 3.37 -17.53
N ASN A 58 -5.99 3.57 -16.26
CA ASN A 58 -5.45 4.58 -15.37
C ASN A 58 -4.69 4.00 -14.17
N PHE A 59 -4.41 2.70 -14.17
CA PHE A 59 -3.83 2.04 -13.00
C PHE A 59 -2.47 2.62 -12.59
N TYR A 60 -1.61 3.00 -13.57
CA TYR A 60 -0.36 3.68 -13.27
C TYR A 60 -0.57 5.00 -12.52
N GLN A 61 -1.64 5.73 -12.82
CA GLN A 61 -1.95 6.98 -12.11
C GLN A 61 -2.20 6.75 -10.62
N ALA A 62 -2.77 5.61 -10.23
CA ALA A 62 -2.91 5.26 -8.81
C ALA A 62 -1.55 5.04 -8.12
N ILE A 63 -0.58 4.46 -8.84
CA ILE A 63 0.80 4.31 -8.37
C ILE A 63 1.46 5.68 -8.23
N ASP A 64 1.33 6.54 -9.23
CA ASP A 64 1.93 7.88 -9.26
C ASP A 64 1.31 8.81 -8.20
N ASN A 65 -0.01 8.77 -8.00
CA ASN A 65 -0.67 9.50 -6.92
C ASN A 65 -0.15 9.08 -5.52
N CYS A 66 0.11 7.78 -5.34
CA CYS A 66 0.74 7.28 -4.11
C CYS A 66 2.19 7.78 -3.99
N ALA A 67 2.96 7.78 -5.08
CA ALA A 67 4.34 8.26 -5.13
C ALA A 67 4.45 9.76 -4.81
N LEU A 68 3.52 10.57 -5.33
CA LEU A 68 3.46 12.00 -5.04
C LEU A 68 3.34 12.27 -3.52
N VAL A 69 2.57 11.47 -2.81
CA VAL A 69 2.46 11.55 -1.34
C VAL A 69 3.72 11.00 -0.67
N GLY A 70 4.28 9.89 -1.17
CA GLY A 70 5.50 9.26 -0.64
C GLY A 70 6.73 10.16 -0.69
N GLU A 71 6.77 11.09 -1.63
CA GLU A 71 7.78 12.15 -1.71
C GLU A 71 7.81 13.02 -0.46
N THR A 72 6.65 13.20 0.19
CA THR A 72 6.51 13.99 1.41
C THR A 72 6.52 13.11 2.67
N CYS A 73 5.80 11.98 2.67
CA CYS A 73 5.61 11.10 3.83
C CYS A 73 5.40 9.65 3.39
N GLY A 74 6.36 8.78 3.69
CA GLY A 74 6.29 7.35 3.40
C GLY A 74 5.21 6.63 4.21
N SER A 75 4.99 7.05 5.45
CA SER A 75 3.92 6.51 6.31
C SER A 75 2.53 6.71 5.68
N THR A 76 2.26 7.92 5.17
CA THR A 76 0.98 8.21 4.51
C THR A 76 0.86 7.50 3.16
N ALA A 77 1.95 7.40 2.38
CA ALA A 77 1.96 6.62 1.15
C ALA A 77 1.63 5.14 1.41
N PHE A 78 2.13 4.58 2.50
CA PHE A 78 1.77 3.22 2.90
C PHE A 78 0.29 3.09 3.27
N SER A 79 -0.29 4.07 3.96
CA SER A 79 -1.75 4.10 4.22
C SER A 79 -2.57 4.19 2.93
N ILE A 80 -2.11 4.97 1.94
CA ILE A 80 -2.72 5.03 0.61
C ILE A 80 -2.65 3.67 -0.09
N TRP A 81 -1.49 3.01 -0.06
CA TRP A 81 -1.39 1.66 -0.60
C TRP A 81 -2.36 0.68 0.05
N CYS A 82 -2.51 0.70 1.37
CA CYS A 82 -3.48 -0.14 2.09
C CYS A 82 -4.90 0.12 1.59
N HIS A 83 -5.26 1.39 1.41
CA HIS A 83 -6.56 1.81 0.91
C HIS A 83 -6.79 1.38 -0.54
N ASN A 84 -5.86 1.69 -1.43
CA ASN A 84 -5.91 1.32 -2.84
C ASN A 84 -6.00 -0.20 -3.02
N THR A 85 -5.33 -0.95 -2.18
CA THR A 85 -5.38 -2.42 -2.20
C THR A 85 -6.77 -2.93 -1.83
N CYS A 86 -7.43 -2.36 -0.82
CA CYS A 86 -8.82 -2.70 -0.50
C CYS A 86 -9.76 -2.37 -1.67
N LEU A 87 -9.58 -1.20 -2.28
CA LEU A 87 -10.34 -0.78 -3.44
C LEU A 87 -10.10 -1.72 -4.63
N TRP A 88 -8.85 -2.18 -4.84
CA TRP A 88 -8.50 -3.15 -5.88
C TRP A 88 -9.23 -4.49 -5.72
N TYR A 89 -9.42 -4.96 -4.48
CA TYR A 89 -10.22 -6.16 -4.25
C TYR A 89 -11.68 -5.97 -4.68
N LEU A 90 -12.27 -4.82 -4.35
CA LEU A 90 -13.66 -4.54 -4.71
C LEU A 90 -13.86 -4.26 -6.20
N THR A 91 -12.85 -3.74 -6.88
CA THR A 91 -12.87 -3.60 -8.35
C THR A 91 -12.94 -4.95 -9.03
N ASN A 92 -12.29 -5.97 -8.45
CA ASN A 92 -12.14 -7.30 -9.05
C ASN A 92 -13.10 -8.37 -8.55
N THR A 93 -13.88 -8.11 -7.49
CA THR A 93 -14.86 -9.08 -6.98
C THR A 93 -16.08 -9.20 -7.91
N GLU A 94 -16.66 -10.38 -7.97
CA GLU A 94 -17.93 -10.64 -8.65
C GLU A 94 -19.14 -10.32 -7.74
N ASN A 95 -18.92 -10.09 -6.45
CA ASN A 95 -19.96 -9.75 -5.50
C ASN A 95 -20.51 -8.34 -5.75
N THR A 96 -21.65 -8.25 -6.43
CA THR A 96 -22.31 -6.99 -6.79
C THR A 96 -22.71 -6.17 -5.58
N TYR A 97 -23.16 -6.82 -4.48
CA TYR A 97 -23.49 -6.11 -3.24
C TYR A 97 -22.30 -5.31 -2.68
N LEU A 98 -21.10 -5.91 -2.66
CA LEU A 98 -19.89 -5.21 -2.21
C LEU A 98 -19.51 -4.05 -3.13
N ARG A 99 -19.59 -4.26 -4.44
CA ARG A 99 -19.31 -3.21 -5.43
C ARG A 99 -20.29 -2.04 -5.29
N ASP A 100 -21.58 -2.31 -5.27
CA ASP A 100 -22.61 -1.28 -5.18
C ASP A 100 -22.52 -0.48 -3.88
N LYS A 101 -22.23 -1.17 -2.77
CA LYS A 101 -22.21 -0.54 -1.46
C LYS A 101 -20.92 0.20 -1.13
N TYR A 102 -19.76 -0.31 -1.57
CA TYR A 102 -18.46 0.17 -1.08
C TYR A 102 -17.56 0.78 -2.16
N LEU A 103 -17.67 0.39 -3.44
CA LEU A 103 -16.71 0.81 -4.47
C LEU A 103 -16.63 2.34 -4.57
N HIS A 104 -17.76 3.01 -4.80
CA HIS A 104 -17.81 4.48 -4.89
C HIS A 104 -17.36 5.15 -3.57
N ARG A 105 -17.76 4.58 -2.43
CA ARG A 105 -17.42 5.17 -1.12
C ARG A 105 -15.94 5.10 -0.80
N LEU A 106 -15.25 4.05 -1.25
CA LEU A 106 -13.80 3.93 -1.14
C LEU A 106 -13.10 4.82 -2.18
N SER A 107 -13.57 4.83 -3.44
CA SER A 107 -12.95 5.64 -4.51
C SER A 107 -12.83 7.13 -4.16
N PHE A 108 -13.77 7.64 -3.35
CA PHE A 108 -13.82 9.04 -2.91
C PHE A 108 -13.63 9.21 -1.38
N ALA A 109 -12.98 8.25 -0.73
CA ALA A 109 -12.65 8.26 0.69
C ALA A 109 -13.81 8.54 1.66
N LYS A 110 -15.08 8.37 1.26
CA LYS A 110 -16.25 8.41 2.15
C LYS A 110 -16.26 7.24 3.12
N LYS A 111 -15.54 6.18 2.81
CA LYS A 111 -15.13 5.07 3.65
C LYS A 111 -13.66 4.80 3.38
N LEU A 112 -12.87 4.52 4.40
CA LEU A 112 -11.47 4.13 4.21
C LEU A 112 -11.33 2.61 4.35
N GLY A 113 -10.35 2.07 3.61
CA GLY A 113 -10.12 0.63 3.51
C GLY A 113 -8.68 0.24 3.85
N ALA A 114 -8.50 -1.04 4.15
CA ALA A 114 -7.21 -1.61 4.51
C ALA A 114 -7.05 -3.04 3.96
N THR A 115 -5.88 -3.63 4.17
CA THR A 115 -5.57 -5.00 3.77
C THR A 115 -4.96 -5.80 4.92
N GLY A 116 -5.52 -7.00 5.18
CA GLY A 116 -5.06 -7.94 6.19
C GLY A 116 -4.36 -9.17 5.59
N LEU A 117 -3.67 -9.02 4.44
CA LEU A 117 -3.11 -10.17 3.70
C LEU A 117 -1.70 -10.59 4.13
N SER A 118 -1.04 -9.92 5.08
CA SER A 118 0.32 -10.30 5.50
C SER A 118 0.39 -11.76 5.98
N ASN A 119 -0.53 -12.20 6.85
CA ASN A 119 -0.59 -13.58 7.30
C ASN A 119 -1.05 -14.56 6.21
N PRO A 120 -2.15 -14.31 5.45
CA PRO A 120 -2.53 -15.19 4.37
C PRO A 120 -1.43 -15.43 3.33
N VAL A 121 -0.74 -14.39 2.87
CA VAL A 121 0.38 -14.52 1.93
C VAL A 121 1.46 -15.45 2.49
N LYS A 122 1.90 -15.22 3.72
CA LYS A 122 2.90 -16.09 4.37
C LYS A 122 2.40 -17.52 4.56
N SER A 123 1.11 -17.70 4.83
CA SER A 123 0.51 -19.02 4.98
C SER A 123 0.52 -19.80 3.66
N PHE A 124 0.22 -19.15 2.55
CA PHE A 124 0.27 -19.78 1.22
C PHE A 124 1.68 -20.14 0.77
N PHE A 125 2.70 -19.47 1.32
CA PHE A 125 4.11 -19.83 1.14
C PHE A 125 4.63 -20.85 2.17
N GLY A 126 3.77 -21.36 3.06
CA GLY A 126 4.17 -22.32 4.10
C GLY A 126 5.03 -21.74 5.22
N ILE A 127 5.12 -20.41 5.32
CA ILE A 127 5.97 -19.71 6.30
C ILE A 127 5.31 -19.69 7.68
N GLU A 128 4.01 -19.51 7.74
CA GLU A 128 3.22 -19.54 8.98
C GLU A 128 1.82 -20.11 8.74
N LYS A 129 1.13 -20.51 9.82
CA LYS A 129 -0.26 -21.00 9.71
C LYS A 129 -1.24 -19.85 9.56
N MET A 130 -2.38 -20.10 8.87
CA MET A 130 -3.50 -19.18 8.82
C MET A 130 -4.02 -18.89 10.23
N LYS A 131 -4.10 -17.61 10.60
CA LYS A 131 -4.46 -17.15 11.95
C LYS A 131 -5.96 -16.99 12.17
N LEU A 132 -6.71 -16.72 11.11
CA LEU A 132 -8.16 -16.61 11.18
C LEU A 132 -8.80 -17.94 10.75
N LYS A 133 -9.80 -18.39 11.49
CA LYS A 133 -10.61 -19.57 11.22
C LYS A 133 -12.07 -19.19 11.16
N GLY A 134 -12.81 -19.76 10.22
CA GLY A 134 -14.24 -19.54 10.03
C GLY A 134 -15.02 -20.86 10.08
N GLU A 135 -16.14 -20.84 10.78
CA GLU A 135 -17.12 -21.91 10.81
C GLU A 135 -18.37 -21.47 10.07
N ARG A 136 -18.91 -22.31 9.17
CA ARG A 136 -20.11 -22.00 8.41
C ARG A 136 -21.32 -21.83 9.34
N THR A 137 -22.15 -20.81 9.10
CA THR A 137 -23.42 -20.54 9.78
C THR A 137 -24.57 -20.48 8.78
N ALA A 138 -25.79 -20.27 9.24
CA ALA A 138 -26.95 -20.15 8.35
C ALA A 138 -26.90 -18.91 7.44
N ILE A 139 -26.17 -17.85 7.81
CA ILE A 139 -26.15 -16.57 7.10
C ILE A 139 -24.76 -16.19 6.57
N GLY A 140 -23.72 -16.97 6.91
CA GLY A 140 -22.35 -16.65 6.54
C GLY A 140 -21.32 -17.50 7.31
N TYR A 141 -20.39 -16.83 7.97
CA TYR A 141 -19.33 -17.48 8.74
C TYR A 141 -19.15 -16.81 10.10
N ARG A 142 -18.88 -17.61 11.10
CA ARG A 142 -18.42 -17.17 12.42
C ARG A 142 -16.91 -17.25 12.45
N VAL A 143 -16.24 -16.09 12.56
CA VAL A 143 -14.78 -15.98 12.45
C VAL A 143 -14.16 -15.78 13.82
N LYS A 144 -13.05 -16.50 14.08
CA LYS A 144 -12.20 -16.44 15.27
C LYS A 144 -10.74 -16.26 14.90
N GLY A 145 -9.95 -15.68 15.79
CA GLY A 145 -8.52 -15.53 15.65
C GLY A 145 -8.06 -14.09 15.77
N SER A 146 -6.80 -13.83 15.40
CA SER A 146 -6.27 -12.46 15.44
C SER A 146 -5.21 -12.22 14.37
N LEU A 147 -5.18 -10.99 13.85
CA LEU A 147 -4.13 -10.46 12.97
C LEU A 147 -3.35 -9.42 13.76
N PRO A 148 -2.02 -9.55 13.89
CA PRO A 148 -1.24 -8.66 14.76
C PRO A 148 -1.06 -7.26 14.21
N TRP A 149 -1.07 -7.11 12.87
CA TRP A 149 -0.73 -5.86 12.19
C TRP A 149 -1.59 -5.66 10.95
N VAL A 150 -2.62 -4.84 11.08
CA VAL A 150 -3.43 -4.34 9.96
C VAL A 150 -3.37 -2.82 10.00
N SER A 151 -2.71 -2.23 9.02
CA SER A 151 -2.49 -0.78 8.94
C SER A 151 -3.66 -0.08 8.24
N ASN A 152 -3.75 1.23 8.42
CA ASN A 152 -4.82 2.08 7.89
C ASN A 152 -6.20 1.68 8.42
N LEU A 153 -6.29 1.41 9.75
CA LEU A 153 -7.48 0.80 10.32
C LEU A 153 -7.98 1.53 11.58
N LEU A 154 -9.21 2.03 11.48
CA LEU A 154 -10.01 2.59 12.58
C LEU A 154 -11.36 1.87 12.64
N GLU A 155 -12.16 2.14 13.69
CA GLU A 155 -13.46 1.49 13.90
C GLU A 155 -14.44 1.68 12.74
N ASN A 156 -14.40 2.84 12.08
CA ASN A 156 -15.24 3.15 10.94
C ASN A 156 -14.67 2.66 9.60
N HIS A 157 -13.56 1.92 9.57
CA HIS A 157 -12.93 1.40 8.36
C HIS A 157 -13.39 -0.02 8.02
N VAL A 158 -13.05 -0.46 6.80
CA VAL A 158 -13.19 -1.84 6.34
C VAL A 158 -11.85 -2.39 5.90
N PHE A 159 -11.68 -3.70 5.88
CA PHE A 159 -10.47 -4.29 5.31
C PHE A 159 -10.71 -5.65 4.67
N GLY A 160 -9.96 -5.94 3.62
CA GLY A 160 -9.94 -7.25 2.99
C GLY A 160 -9.03 -8.21 3.76
N GLY A 161 -9.49 -9.43 4.04
CA GLY A 161 -8.70 -10.46 4.69
C GLY A 161 -9.24 -11.86 4.46
N ILE A 162 -8.44 -12.87 4.79
CA ILE A 162 -8.73 -14.27 4.51
C ILE A 162 -8.77 -15.05 5.83
N PHE A 163 -9.77 -15.91 5.96
CA PHE A 163 -9.88 -16.94 7.00
C PHE A 163 -9.97 -18.32 6.37
N ASP A 164 -9.49 -19.31 7.10
CA ASP A 164 -9.52 -20.71 6.69
C ASP A 164 -10.80 -21.40 7.19
N THR A 165 -11.35 -22.29 6.39
CA THR A 165 -12.51 -23.11 6.71
C THR A 165 -12.25 -24.58 6.40
N THR A 166 -13.17 -25.47 6.75
CA THR A 166 -13.12 -26.90 6.36
C THR A 166 -13.17 -27.12 4.85
N GLU A 167 -13.76 -26.17 4.11
CA GLU A 167 -13.93 -26.23 2.65
C GLU A 167 -12.80 -25.49 1.89
N GLY A 168 -11.92 -24.80 2.62
CA GLY A 168 -10.82 -24.00 2.07
C GLY A 168 -10.84 -22.54 2.52
N PRO A 169 -9.85 -21.75 2.10
CA PRO A 169 -9.75 -20.36 2.52
C PRO A 169 -10.78 -19.46 1.79
N VAL A 170 -11.41 -18.59 2.56
CA VAL A 170 -12.45 -17.64 2.10
C VAL A 170 -11.92 -16.20 2.25
N PHE A 171 -12.12 -15.37 1.24
CA PHE A 171 -11.76 -13.97 1.26
C PHE A 171 -12.97 -13.09 1.56
N ALA A 172 -12.93 -12.29 2.61
CA ALA A 172 -14.01 -11.42 3.04
C ALA A 172 -13.59 -9.94 3.16
N LEU A 173 -14.58 -9.06 3.07
CA LEU A 173 -14.48 -7.68 3.52
C LEU A 173 -14.99 -7.59 4.95
N PHE A 174 -14.11 -7.28 5.89
CA PHE A 174 -14.43 -7.09 7.29
C PHE A 174 -14.80 -5.64 7.58
N ASP A 175 -15.88 -5.41 8.31
CA ASP A 175 -16.27 -4.09 8.81
C ASP A 175 -15.89 -4.00 10.29
N CYS A 176 -14.97 -3.08 10.62
CA CYS A 176 -14.41 -2.96 11.97
C CYS A 176 -15.44 -2.49 13.03
N SER A 177 -16.55 -1.89 12.59
CA SER A 177 -17.63 -1.47 13.48
C SER A 177 -18.55 -2.61 13.95
N LYS A 178 -18.38 -3.83 13.45
CA LYS A 178 -19.28 -4.94 13.74
C LYS A 178 -18.95 -5.64 15.05
N PRO A 179 -19.98 -6.14 15.76
CA PRO A 179 -19.78 -6.95 16.96
C PRO A 179 -18.81 -8.11 16.71
N GLY A 180 -17.98 -8.41 17.71
CA GLY A 180 -16.99 -9.48 17.62
C GLY A 180 -15.67 -9.08 16.97
N VAL A 181 -15.56 -7.90 16.34
CA VAL A 181 -14.29 -7.33 15.85
C VAL A 181 -13.77 -6.33 16.88
N ARG A 182 -12.54 -6.49 17.30
CA ARG A 182 -11.87 -5.59 18.26
C ARG A 182 -10.53 -5.13 17.73
N LEU A 183 -10.29 -3.84 17.81
CA LEU A 183 -9.04 -3.19 17.43
C LEU A 183 -8.25 -2.82 18.69
N ARG A 184 -6.94 -3.01 18.64
CA ARG A 184 -5.98 -2.49 19.62
C ARG A 184 -4.77 -1.93 18.90
N PRO A 185 -4.30 -0.71 19.24
CA PRO A 185 -3.07 -0.17 18.65
C PRO A 185 -1.91 -1.15 18.77
N SER A 186 -1.14 -1.27 17.70
CA SER A 186 0.11 -2.03 17.66
C SER A 186 1.29 -1.06 17.61
N GLY A 187 2.40 -1.44 18.18
CA GLY A 187 3.62 -0.65 18.25
C GLY A 187 4.26 -0.75 19.64
N PRO A 188 5.26 0.06 19.97
CA PRO A 188 5.88 1.06 19.08
C PRO A 188 6.72 0.43 17.96
N PHE A 189 6.79 1.12 16.83
CA PHE A 189 7.61 0.74 15.67
C PHE A 189 8.74 1.76 15.49
N ILE A 190 9.79 1.38 14.74
CA ILE A 190 10.89 2.30 14.41
C ILE A 190 10.52 3.34 13.34
N ALA A 191 9.41 3.10 12.61
CA ALA A 191 8.85 3.98 11.60
C ALA A 191 7.37 3.63 11.36
N LEU A 192 6.66 4.47 10.62
CA LEU A 192 5.26 4.25 10.21
C LEU A 192 4.26 4.25 11.39
N GLU A 193 4.57 4.89 12.50
CA GLU A 193 3.67 5.00 13.66
C GLU A 193 2.32 5.65 13.30
N GLY A 194 2.32 6.67 12.42
CA GLY A 194 1.11 7.37 11.97
C GLY A 194 0.25 6.61 10.96
N THR A 195 0.39 5.29 10.85
CA THR A 195 -0.38 4.47 9.90
C THR A 195 -1.62 3.81 10.49
N ALA A 196 -2.00 4.15 11.73
CA ALA A 196 -3.10 3.52 12.46
C ALA A 196 -3.05 1.99 12.37
N THR A 197 -1.87 1.40 12.64
CA THR A 197 -1.70 -0.06 12.62
C THR A 197 -2.30 -0.68 13.87
N GLN A 198 -3.21 -1.65 13.67
CA GLN A 198 -3.96 -2.31 14.73
C GLN A 198 -3.68 -3.82 14.80
N ALA A 199 -3.69 -4.35 16.01
CA ALA A 199 -3.99 -5.76 16.22
C ALA A 199 -5.51 -5.94 16.17
N VAL A 200 -5.97 -6.80 15.27
CA VAL A 200 -7.41 -7.08 15.08
C VAL A 200 -7.72 -8.45 15.65
N SER A 201 -8.65 -8.52 16.61
CA SER A 201 -9.13 -9.77 17.20
C SER A 201 -10.58 -10.03 16.77
N PHE A 202 -10.84 -11.27 16.34
CA PHE A 202 -12.17 -11.77 16.00
C PHE A 202 -12.63 -12.71 17.13
N MET A 203 -13.73 -12.34 17.75
CA MET A 203 -14.33 -13.06 18.88
C MET A 203 -15.74 -13.49 18.47
N ASP A 204 -15.81 -14.60 17.74
CA ASP A 204 -17.06 -15.10 17.16
C ASP A 204 -17.76 -14.06 16.26
N ALA A 205 -16.97 -13.29 15.49
CA ALA A 205 -17.54 -12.28 14.61
C ALA A 205 -18.33 -12.90 13.49
N GLU A 206 -19.60 -12.51 13.34
CA GLU A 206 -20.48 -12.99 12.25
C GLU A 206 -20.16 -12.21 10.96
N ILE A 207 -19.79 -12.93 9.91
CA ILE A 207 -19.47 -12.39 8.59
C ILE A 207 -20.50 -12.93 7.60
N PRO A 208 -21.53 -12.14 7.24
CA PRO A 208 -22.56 -12.56 6.31
C PRO A 208 -22.02 -12.88 4.91
N ASP A 209 -22.67 -13.77 4.16
CA ASP A 209 -22.28 -14.14 2.80
C ASP A 209 -22.17 -12.94 1.86
N GLN A 210 -22.99 -11.92 2.05
CA GLN A 210 -22.91 -10.68 1.28
C GLN A 210 -21.59 -9.89 1.48
N MET A 211 -20.83 -10.21 2.54
CA MET A 211 -19.50 -9.61 2.82
C MET A 211 -18.35 -10.45 2.26
N ILE A 212 -18.61 -11.56 1.58
CA ILE A 212 -17.60 -12.41 0.98
C ILE A 212 -17.14 -11.82 -0.36
N ILE A 213 -15.86 -11.53 -0.47
CA ILE A 213 -15.22 -11.08 -1.71
C ILE A 213 -15.10 -12.24 -2.69
N SER A 214 -14.69 -13.42 -2.18
CA SER A 214 -14.63 -14.67 -2.94
C SER A 214 -14.66 -15.87 -1.99
N PHE A 215 -15.45 -16.89 -2.35
CA PHE A 215 -15.46 -18.18 -1.65
C PHE A 215 -14.24 -19.04 -1.97
N ASP A 216 -13.52 -18.75 -3.06
CA ASP A 216 -12.19 -19.30 -3.38
C ASP A 216 -11.15 -18.19 -3.31
N ALA A 217 -10.54 -18.03 -2.12
CA ALA A 217 -9.53 -17.02 -1.89
C ALA A 217 -8.26 -17.26 -2.72
N LYS A 218 -7.92 -18.53 -3.04
CA LYS A 218 -6.71 -18.84 -3.83
C LYS A 218 -6.87 -18.40 -5.28
N ALA A 219 -7.99 -18.75 -5.90
CA ALA A 219 -8.31 -18.33 -7.27
C ALA A 219 -8.40 -16.79 -7.36
N PHE A 220 -9.04 -16.15 -6.37
CA PHE A 220 -9.15 -14.70 -6.34
C PHE A 220 -7.78 -14.01 -6.18
N LEU A 221 -6.91 -14.51 -5.29
CA LEU A 221 -5.56 -13.98 -5.15
C LEU A 221 -4.72 -14.17 -6.42
N ALA A 222 -4.88 -15.28 -7.12
CA ALA A 222 -4.22 -15.48 -8.41
C ALA A 222 -4.60 -14.39 -9.42
N LYS A 223 -5.86 -13.93 -9.39
CA LYS A 223 -6.38 -12.84 -10.21
C LYS A 223 -5.81 -11.48 -9.83
N VAL A 224 -5.73 -11.14 -8.52
CA VAL A 224 -5.44 -9.78 -8.05
C VAL A 224 -3.97 -9.56 -7.64
N LYS A 225 -3.13 -10.59 -7.59
CA LYS A 225 -1.76 -10.54 -7.05
C LYS A 225 -0.85 -9.53 -7.74
N ALA A 226 -0.96 -9.40 -9.07
CA ALA A 226 -0.13 -8.47 -9.84
C ALA A 226 -0.42 -7.02 -9.44
N GLY A 227 -1.69 -6.62 -9.47
CA GLY A 227 -2.10 -5.27 -9.05
C GLY A 227 -1.78 -4.98 -7.59
N PHE A 228 -1.96 -5.97 -6.69
CA PHE A 228 -1.57 -5.87 -5.29
C PHE A 228 -0.09 -5.50 -5.11
N ILE A 229 0.81 -6.13 -5.90
CA ILE A 229 2.25 -5.87 -5.86
C ILE A 229 2.61 -4.57 -6.57
N MET A 230 2.02 -4.30 -7.73
CA MET A 230 2.26 -3.09 -8.50
C MET A 230 1.90 -1.83 -7.72
N LEU A 231 0.78 -1.80 -7.00
CA LEU A 231 0.38 -0.66 -6.16
C LEU A 231 1.41 -0.33 -5.06
N GLN A 232 2.25 -1.29 -4.62
CA GLN A 232 3.33 -1.02 -3.66
C GLN A 232 4.42 -0.11 -4.22
N LEU A 233 4.61 -0.10 -5.54
CA LEU A 233 5.65 0.70 -6.19
C LEU A 233 5.54 2.18 -5.83
N GLY A 234 4.32 2.71 -5.68
CA GLY A 234 4.11 4.10 -5.31
C GLY A 234 4.83 4.51 -4.02
N ILE A 235 4.95 3.60 -3.05
CA ILE A 235 5.69 3.87 -1.80
C ILE A 235 7.18 4.07 -2.10
N GLY A 236 7.81 3.11 -2.81
CA GLY A 236 9.24 3.16 -3.13
C GLY A 236 9.61 4.34 -4.03
N LEU A 237 8.87 4.51 -5.14
CA LEU A 237 9.09 5.61 -6.08
C LEU A 237 8.97 6.98 -5.37
N GLY A 238 8.00 7.15 -4.49
CA GLY A 238 7.83 8.38 -3.72
C GLY A 238 8.98 8.65 -2.76
N LEU A 239 9.42 7.63 -2.03
CA LEU A 239 10.58 7.74 -1.13
C LEU A 239 11.86 8.10 -1.90
N MET A 240 12.08 7.51 -3.09
CA MET A 240 13.20 7.84 -3.97
C MET A 240 13.12 9.30 -4.44
N ARG A 241 11.96 9.74 -4.98
CA ARG A 241 11.75 11.14 -5.41
C ARG A 241 12.11 12.12 -4.29
N GLY A 242 11.63 11.86 -3.08
CA GLY A 242 11.90 12.71 -1.92
C GLY A 242 13.38 12.69 -1.49
N ALA A 243 14.04 11.53 -1.51
CA ALA A 243 15.46 11.44 -1.16
C ALA A 243 16.36 12.14 -2.20
N ILE A 244 16.06 12.00 -3.50
CA ILE A 244 16.76 12.68 -4.59
C ILE A 244 16.64 14.21 -4.45
N LYS A 245 15.43 14.72 -4.18
CA LYS A 245 15.21 16.15 -3.91
C LYS A 245 16.02 16.64 -2.70
N ASP A 246 16.10 15.84 -1.65
CA ASP A 246 16.90 16.16 -0.47
C ASP A 246 18.40 16.16 -0.80
N MET A 247 18.91 15.26 -1.66
CA MET A 247 20.29 15.26 -2.14
C MET A 247 20.63 16.53 -2.92
N TYR A 248 19.80 16.90 -3.90
CA TYR A 248 20.01 18.16 -4.65
C TYR A 248 19.98 19.39 -3.75
N LYS A 249 19.05 19.42 -2.78
CA LYS A 249 19.00 20.51 -1.79
C LYS A 249 20.27 20.57 -0.96
N ALA A 250 20.79 19.45 -0.49
CA ALA A 250 22.03 19.37 0.28
C ALA A 250 23.24 19.80 -0.56
N ASN A 251 23.30 19.41 -1.83
CA ASN A 251 24.40 19.73 -2.74
C ASN A 251 24.54 21.23 -3.03
N LYS A 252 23.50 22.06 -2.81
CA LYS A 252 23.62 23.52 -2.92
C LYS A 252 24.64 24.10 -1.93
N THR A 253 24.86 23.45 -0.80
CA THR A 253 25.81 23.92 0.25
C THR A 253 26.95 22.94 0.51
N LEU A 254 26.73 21.65 0.29
CA LEU A 254 27.66 20.57 0.60
C LEU A 254 28.21 19.88 -0.66
N GLY A 255 27.93 20.38 -1.86
CA GLY A 255 28.34 19.75 -3.13
C GLY A 255 29.87 19.59 -3.24
N HIS A 256 30.64 20.50 -2.68
CA HIS A 256 32.12 20.44 -2.66
C HIS A 256 32.69 19.27 -1.84
N THR A 257 31.90 18.69 -0.94
CA THR A 257 32.28 17.49 -0.16
C THR A 257 31.48 16.27 -0.61
N ASN A 258 30.21 16.45 -1.00
CA ASN A 258 29.35 15.35 -1.46
C ASN A 258 29.83 14.74 -2.79
N CYS A 259 30.67 15.46 -3.56
CA CYS A 259 31.31 14.91 -4.77
C CYS A 259 32.24 13.73 -4.49
N TYR A 260 32.63 13.47 -3.24
CA TYR A 260 33.41 12.30 -2.82
C TYR A 260 32.52 11.10 -2.42
N LEU A 261 31.19 11.26 -2.37
CA LEU A 261 30.29 10.14 -2.16
C LEU A 261 30.24 9.26 -3.42
N PRO A 262 30.07 7.94 -3.28
CA PRO A 262 30.13 7.02 -4.41
C PRO A 262 29.00 7.20 -5.43
N GLU A 263 27.86 7.74 -5.00
CA GLU A 263 26.67 7.90 -5.82
C GLU A 263 26.05 9.27 -5.62
N GLY A 264 25.92 10.02 -6.71
CA GLY A 264 25.22 11.31 -6.76
C GLY A 264 23.72 11.15 -7.08
N PRO A 265 22.94 12.24 -6.94
CA PRO A 265 21.50 12.21 -7.22
C PRO A 265 21.18 11.80 -8.65
N GLU A 266 22.07 12.09 -9.62
CA GLU A 266 21.88 11.78 -11.05
C GLU A 266 21.83 10.28 -11.32
N VAL A 267 22.56 9.47 -10.53
CA VAL A 267 22.53 7.99 -10.63
C VAL A 267 21.13 7.50 -10.26
N PHE A 268 20.62 8.01 -9.16
CA PHE A 268 19.30 7.62 -8.66
C PHE A 268 18.15 8.17 -9.49
N GLU A 269 18.29 9.33 -10.13
CA GLU A 269 17.31 9.83 -11.11
C GLU A 269 17.17 8.88 -12.30
N LYS A 270 18.29 8.37 -12.82
CA LYS A 270 18.28 7.42 -13.92
C LYS A 270 17.62 6.10 -13.51
N GLU A 271 17.97 5.57 -12.33
CA GLU A 271 17.37 4.32 -11.81
C GLU A 271 15.87 4.51 -11.52
N LEU A 272 15.46 5.66 -10.99
CA LEU A 272 14.06 6.01 -10.77
C LEU A 272 13.29 6.06 -12.09
N SER A 273 13.85 6.74 -13.10
CA SER A 273 13.23 6.83 -14.44
C SER A 273 13.03 5.45 -15.08
N ASP A 274 14.01 4.54 -14.96
CA ASP A 274 13.87 3.15 -15.43
C ASP A 274 12.73 2.40 -14.71
N LEU A 275 12.66 2.53 -13.38
CA LEU A 275 11.59 1.91 -12.60
C LEU A 275 10.21 2.46 -12.98
N GLU A 276 10.08 3.77 -13.16
CA GLU A 276 8.83 4.43 -13.55
C GLU A 276 8.39 3.99 -14.96
N GLU A 277 9.31 3.92 -15.92
CA GLU A 277 9.03 3.45 -17.26
C GLU A 277 8.57 1.99 -17.26
N ARG A 278 9.28 1.11 -16.57
CA ARG A 278 8.91 -0.31 -16.41
C ARG A 278 7.56 -0.46 -15.73
N ALA A 279 7.30 0.32 -14.66
CA ALA A 279 6.02 0.33 -13.97
C ALA A 279 4.89 0.78 -14.89
N LYS A 280 5.09 1.84 -15.68
CA LYS A 280 4.12 2.36 -16.65
C LYS A 280 3.82 1.34 -17.73
N ASN A 281 4.84 0.68 -18.28
CA ASN A 281 4.68 -0.33 -19.31
C ASN A 281 3.89 -1.54 -18.81
N LEU A 282 4.19 -2.05 -17.61
CA LEU A 282 3.44 -3.15 -16.98
C LEU A 282 2.02 -2.73 -16.57
N ALA A 283 1.80 -1.45 -16.23
CA ALA A 283 0.51 -0.91 -15.85
C ALA A 283 -0.39 -0.57 -17.04
N SER A 284 0.12 -0.52 -18.25
CA SER A 284 -0.65 -0.25 -19.48
C SER A 284 -1.35 -1.47 -20.06
N ASP A 285 -1.01 -2.68 -19.59
CA ASP A 285 -1.70 -3.90 -20.00
C ASP A 285 -3.08 -3.98 -19.33
N PRO A 286 -4.20 -3.95 -20.11
CA PRO A 286 -5.55 -3.99 -19.54
C PRO A 286 -5.92 -5.34 -18.90
N VAL A 287 -5.03 -6.33 -18.94
CA VAL A 287 -5.31 -7.72 -18.55
C VAL A 287 -4.56 -8.13 -17.28
N TYR A 288 -4.54 -7.26 -16.25
CA TYR A 288 -3.93 -7.60 -14.95
C TYR A 288 -4.42 -8.93 -14.35
N SER A 289 -5.69 -9.26 -14.57
CA SER A 289 -6.30 -10.48 -14.06
C SER A 289 -5.89 -11.74 -14.83
N ALA A 290 -5.26 -11.60 -16.00
CA ALA A 290 -4.89 -12.70 -16.89
C ALA A 290 -3.36 -12.77 -17.16
N MET A 291 -2.55 -12.06 -16.37
CA MET A 291 -1.09 -12.12 -16.48
C MET A 291 -0.59 -13.56 -16.44
N ASN A 292 0.19 -13.95 -17.44
CA ASN A 292 0.88 -15.23 -17.44
C ASN A 292 2.08 -15.21 -16.45
N GLU A 293 2.72 -16.36 -16.24
CA GLU A 293 3.82 -16.49 -15.28
C GLU A 293 5.05 -15.63 -15.65
N GLU A 294 5.33 -15.45 -16.95
CA GLU A 294 6.45 -14.61 -17.43
C GLU A 294 6.22 -13.12 -17.14
N GLU A 295 5.03 -12.63 -17.42
CA GLU A 295 4.63 -11.25 -17.13
C GLU A 295 4.62 -11.00 -15.63
N PHE A 296 4.09 -11.93 -14.84
CA PHE A 296 4.10 -11.84 -13.40
C PHE A 296 5.52 -11.85 -12.82
N LEU A 297 6.44 -12.60 -13.41
CA LEU A 297 7.87 -12.57 -13.05
C LEU A 297 8.47 -11.17 -13.22
N LYS A 298 8.10 -10.45 -14.29
CA LYS A 298 8.53 -9.05 -14.50
C LYS A 298 8.01 -8.12 -13.39
N VAL A 299 6.77 -8.32 -12.92
CA VAL A 299 6.20 -7.58 -11.77
C VAL A 299 6.98 -7.85 -10.48
N LEU A 300 7.29 -9.11 -10.20
CA LEU A 300 8.07 -9.48 -9.02
C LEU A 300 9.48 -8.88 -9.05
N GLN A 301 10.14 -8.95 -10.21
CA GLN A 301 11.48 -8.39 -10.39
C GLN A 301 11.46 -6.86 -10.23
N LEU A 302 10.50 -6.17 -10.87
CA LEU A 302 10.34 -4.73 -10.71
C LEU A 302 10.14 -4.32 -9.23
N ARG A 303 9.30 -5.07 -8.49
CA ARG A 303 9.08 -4.79 -7.07
C ARG A 303 10.33 -5.05 -6.22
N LEU A 304 11.12 -6.08 -6.56
CA LEU A 304 12.38 -6.37 -5.90
C LEU A 304 13.41 -5.27 -6.16
N ASP A 305 13.61 -4.89 -7.43
CA ASP A 305 14.51 -3.81 -7.84
C ASP A 305 14.15 -2.50 -7.14
N ALA A 306 12.84 -2.16 -7.13
CA ALA A 306 12.34 -0.97 -6.44
C ALA A 306 12.70 -0.98 -4.94
N ALA A 307 12.62 -2.12 -4.25
CA ALA A 307 13.01 -2.21 -2.84
C ALA A 307 14.51 -1.96 -2.64
N GLU A 308 15.35 -2.60 -3.45
CA GLU A 308 16.80 -2.50 -3.36
C GLU A 308 17.28 -1.08 -3.68
N ILE A 309 16.74 -0.47 -4.73
CA ILE A 309 17.09 0.89 -5.13
C ILE A 309 16.56 1.92 -4.11
N THR A 310 15.32 1.78 -3.62
CA THR A 310 14.76 2.67 -2.59
C THR A 310 15.65 2.70 -1.34
N ARG A 311 16.11 1.54 -0.87
CA ARG A 311 17.01 1.46 0.30
C ARG A 311 18.33 2.20 0.03
N ARG A 312 18.95 2.01 -1.14
CA ARG A 312 20.20 2.72 -1.53
C ARG A 312 19.96 4.22 -1.62
N THR A 313 18.89 4.63 -2.30
CA THR A 313 18.57 6.04 -2.52
C THR A 313 18.29 6.77 -1.20
N THR A 314 17.50 6.19 -0.30
CA THR A 314 17.17 6.82 0.99
C THR A 314 18.42 6.91 1.87
N TYR A 315 19.28 5.90 1.87
CA TYR A 315 20.56 5.95 2.60
C TYR A 315 21.55 6.95 2.00
N ALA A 316 21.65 7.03 0.68
CA ALA A 316 22.46 8.07 0.01
C ALA A 316 21.93 9.47 0.34
N GLY A 317 20.63 9.68 0.33
CA GLY A 317 20.01 10.95 0.73
C GLY A 317 20.35 11.37 2.18
N PHE A 318 20.43 10.38 3.08
CA PHE A 318 20.90 10.61 4.44
C PHE A 318 22.38 11.04 4.48
N LEU A 319 23.28 10.36 3.73
CA LEU A 319 24.70 10.71 3.66
C LEU A 319 24.91 12.10 3.08
N HIS A 320 24.22 12.47 2.01
CA HIS A 320 24.30 13.80 1.39
C HIS A 320 23.90 14.93 2.34
N GLN A 321 22.96 14.68 3.26
CA GLN A 321 22.55 15.68 4.27
C GLN A 321 23.57 15.80 5.43
N GLY A 322 24.44 14.81 5.59
CA GLY A 322 25.42 14.77 6.68
C GLY A 322 24.74 14.81 8.05
N SER A 323 25.33 15.55 9.00
CA SER A 323 24.79 15.65 10.37
C SER A 323 23.35 16.17 10.45
N ARG A 324 22.90 16.97 9.47
CA ARG A 324 21.50 17.43 9.41
C ARG A 324 20.52 16.28 9.15
N GLY A 325 20.93 15.28 8.35
CA GLY A 325 20.13 14.08 8.10
C GLY A 325 19.99 13.20 9.34
N TYR A 326 20.94 13.28 10.28
CA TYR A 326 20.95 12.50 11.52
C TYR A 326 20.13 13.12 12.66
N LEU A 327 19.71 14.39 12.53
CA LEU A 327 18.86 15.01 13.53
C LEU A 327 17.52 14.27 13.63
N GLU A 328 16.98 14.14 14.85
CA GLU A 328 15.72 13.44 15.14
C GLU A 328 14.56 13.87 14.22
N ARG A 329 14.46 15.16 13.93
CA ARG A 329 13.43 15.71 13.02
C ARG A 329 13.92 15.88 11.58
N GLY A 330 15.07 15.28 11.22
CA GLY A 330 15.63 15.32 9.88
C GLY A 330 14.87 14.41 8.89
N SER A 331 14.71 14.86 7.65
CA SER A 331 14.11 14.03 6.59
C SER A 331 14.98 12.81 6.24
N GLY A 332 16.30 12.93 6.37
CA GLY A 332 17.27 11.88 6.02
C GLY A 332 17.03 10.60 6.81
N GLN A 333 17.11 10.65 8.14
CA GLN A 333 16.93 9.49 9.00
C GLN A 333 15.49 8.93 8.89
N ARG A 334 14.46 9.78 8.73
CA ARG A 334 13.09 9.36 8.56
C ARG A 334 12.92 8.52 7.30
N ARG A 335 13.41 8.99 6.15
CA ARG A 335 13.33 8.25 4.87
C ARG A 335 14.10 6.94 4.91
N VAL A 336 15.22 6.86 5.62
CA VAL A 336 15.95 5.59 5.82
C VAL A 336 15.05 4.60 6.57
N ARG A 337 14.40 5.01 7.66
CA ARG A 337 13.50 4.15 8.44
C ARG A 337 12.27 3.72 7.63
N GLU A 338 11.65 4.65 6.88
CA GLU A 338 10.54 4.36 5.99
C GLU A 338 10.96 3.41 4.85
N GLY A 339 12.16 3.58 4.27
CA GLY A 339 12.73 2.72 3.24
C GLY A 339 13.01 1.29 3.73
N MET A 340 13.51 1.15 4.96
CA MET A 340 13.70 -0.18 5.59
C MET A 340 12.39 -0.97 5.69
N PHE A 341 11.27 -0.29 5.96
CA PHE A 341 9.96 -0.93 6.00
C PHE A 341 9.55 -1.46 4.63
N PHE A 342 9.90 -0.77 3.55
CA PHE A 342 9.57 -1.21 2.19
C PHE A 342 10.19 -2.57 1.84
N ASP A 343 11.37 -2.89 2.39
CA ASP A 343 12.00 -4.21 2.26
C ASP A 343 11.23 -5.35 2.95
N ILE A 344 10.51 -5.05 4.04
CA ILE A 344 9.79 -6.05 4.83
C ILE A 344 8.29 -6.09 4.56
N LEU A 345 7.75 -5.14 3.78
CA LEU A 345 6.35 -5.13 3.34
C LEU A 345 6.02 -6.41 2.57
N SER A 346 4.93 -7.08 2.96
CA SER A 346 4.54 -8.38 2.36
C SER A 346 4.01 -8.26 0.93
N PRO A 347 4.55 -9.02 -0.06
CA PRO A 347 5.67 -9.95 0.09
C PRO A 347 7.01 -9.20 0.30
N SER A 348 7.75 -9.58 1.35
CA SER A 348 9.04 -8.97 1.65
C SER A 348 10.12 -9.37 0.64
N THR A 349 11.25 -8.65 0.62
CA THR A 349 12.39 -8.94 -0.26
C THR A 349 12.76 -10.42 -0.29
N LYS A 350 12.80 -11.11 0.86
CA LYS A 350 13.08 -12.56 0.90
C LYS A 350 11.97 -13.41 0.25
N HIS A 351 10.70 -13.02 0.39
CA HIS A 351 9.58 -13.73 -0.25
C HIS A 351 9.55 -13.48 -1.76
N LEU A 352 9.86 -12.26 -2.20
CA LEU A 352 9.98 -11.94 -3.62
C LEU A 352 11.07 -12.79 -4.27
N ARG A 353 12.26 -12.89 -3.64
CA ARG A 353 13.35 -13.73 -4.13
C ARG A 353 12.96 -15.21 -4.19
N GLN A 354 12.33 -15.74 -3.13
CA GLN A 354 11.82 -17.11 -3.12
C GLN A 354 10.78 -17.35 -4.23
N TRP A 355 9.88 -16.40 -4.44
CA TRP A 355 8.84 -16.52 -5.47
C TRP A 355 9.42 -16.48 -6.88
N ILE A 356 10.34 -15.53 -7.13
CA ILE A 356 11.08 -15.45 -8.40
C ILE A 356 11.81 -16.76 -8.71
N GLU A 357 12.52 -17.30 -7.71
CA GLU A 357 13.25 -18.56 -7.86
C GLU A 357 12.30 -19.74 -8.17
N SER A 358 11.16 -19.82 -7.48
CA SER A 358 10.16 -20.87 -7.69
C SER A 358 9.51 -20.83 -9.08
N LEU A 359 9.42 -19.64 -9.71
CA LEU A 359 8.89 -19.50 -11.06
C LEU A 359 9.95 -19.82 -12.14
N LYS A 360 11.23 -19.54 -11.86
CA LYS A 360 12.33 -19.84 -12.80
C LYS A 360 12.67 -21.33 -12.87
N ASN A 361 12.35 -22.10 -11.82
CA ASN A 361 12.67 -23.52 -11.70
C ASN A 361 11.49 -24.45 -12.08
N LYS A 362 10.39 -23.88 -12.62
CA LYS A 362 9.29 -24.63 -13.25
C LYS A 362 9.58 -24.86 -14.73
#